data_626879fb77e510db6039304e8485881d
#
_entry.id   626879fb77e510db6039304e8485881d
#
_cell.length_a   1.000
_cell.length_b   1.000
_cell.length_c   1.000
_cell.angle_alpha   90.00
_cell.angle_beta   90.00
_cell.angle_gamma   90.00
#
_symmetry.space_group_name_H-M   'P 1'
#
loop_
_entity.id
_entity.type
_entity.pdbx_description
1 polymer ?
#
loop_
_entity_poly.entity_id
_entity_poly.type
_entity_poly.pdbx_seq_one_letter_code
_entity_poly.pdbx_strand_id
1 'polypeptide(L)'
;MSTIPSWFHNRIVEGIQLLHSLHLDGRPAAEVITLTATAWIDVLWRTPRNWVEERDTERLASAFFSLSRQVDRWPAPRQLLDHLPPAPEVLALAEAVPPMSAARRAQLADVRRRLASRLVAIPQVGSVRVDTSLGGGCGMGADQGRFEPAPQADADPAGRESLT
;
A
#
# COMPACT_ATOMS: atom_id res chain seq x y z
N MET A 1 32.93 5.78 11.29
CA MET A 1 32.11 6.25 10.13
C MET A 1 31.26 5.08 9.70
N SER A 2 29.93 5.16 9.88
CA SER A 2 29.03 4.06 9.46
C SER A 2 29.01 3.98 7.94
N THR A 3 29.40 2.82 7.40
CA THR A 3 29.33 2.56 5.95
C THR A 3 27.87 2.55 5.52
N ILE A 4 27.55 3.32 4.47
CA ILE A 4 26.19 3.35 3.91
C ILE A 4 25.91 2.01 3.22
N PRO A 5 24.85 1.29 3.56
CA PRO A 5 24.53 0.01 2.96
C PRO A 5 24.17 0.14 1.46
N SER A 6 24.51 -0.87 0.69
CA SER A 6 24.26 -0.89 -0.76
C SER A 6 22.77 -0.81 -1.12
N TRP A 7 21.89 -1.43 -0.33
CA TRP A 7 20.45 -1.38 -0.56
C TRP A 7 19.90 0.06 -0.50
N PHE A 8 20.37 0.85 0.48
CA PHE A 8 19.97 2.24 0.64
C PHE A 8 20.46 3.09 -0.53
N HIS A 9 21.75 2.92 -0.89
CA HIS A 9 22.33 3.58 -2.05
C HIS A 9 21.53 3.30 -3.33
N ASN A 10 21.28 2.04 -3.64
CA ASN A 10 20.56 1.63 -4.84
C ASN A 10 19.15 2.22 -4.87
N ARG A 11 18.43 2.17 -3.75
CA ARG A 11 17.06 2.69 -3.67
C ARG A 11 16.99 4.19 -3.91
N ILE A 12 17.95 4.97 -3.38
CA ILE A 12 18.00 6.41 -3.63
C ILE A 12 18.37 6.70 -5.11
N VAL A 13 19.32 5.98 -5.67
CA VAL A 13 19.69 6.13 -7.10
C VAL A 13 18.50 5.85 -8.01
N GLU A 14 17.76 4.76 -7.79
CA GLU A 14 16.55 4.44 -8.56
C GLU A 14 15.49 5.54 -8.45
N GLY A 15 15.26 6.08 -7.26
CA GLY A 15 14.33 7.17 -7.05
C GLY A 15 14.76 8.47 -7.74
N ILE A 16 16.04 8.80 -7.72
CA ILE A 16 16.61 9.96 -8.43
C ILE A 16 16.46 9.79 -9.94
N GLN A 17 16.70 8.59 -10.48
CA GLN A 17 16.51 8.29 -11.90
C GLN A 17 15.03 8.45 -12.31
N LEU A 18 14.09 7.98 -11.47
CA LEU A 18 12.67 8.19 -11.67
C LEU A 18 12.34 9.70 -11.78
N LEU A 19 12.76 10.51 -10.80
CA LEU A 19 12.51 11.95 -10.81
C LEU A 19 13.17 12.64 -12.03
N HIS A 20 14.37 12.21 -12.42
CA HIS A 20 15.07 12.78 -13.57
C HIS A 20 14.33 12.49 -14.89
N SER A 21 13.71 11.31 -15.01
CA SER A 21 12.94 10.92 -16.20
C SER A 21 11.68 11.75 -16.41
N LEU A 22 11.16 12.38 -15.35
CA LEU A 22 9.95 13.22 -15.41
C LEU A 22 10.20 14.62 -15.99
N HIS A 23 11.44 14.99 -16.27
CA HIS A 23 11.79 16.28 -16.84
C HIS A 23 11.29 17.50 -16.06
N LEU A 24 11.29 17.39 -14.73
CA LEU A 24 10.83 18.45 -13.83
C LEU A 24 11.65 19.74 -13.97
N ASP A 25 11.00 20.88 -13.73
CA ASP A 25 11.67 22.18 -13.71
C ASP A 25 12.79 22.23 -12.67
N GLY A 26 13.94 22.77 -13.05
CA GLY A 26 15.11 22.85 -12.17
C GLY A 26 15.84 21.52 -11.97
N ARG A 27 15.57 20.50 -12.82
CA ARG A 27 16.31 19.24 -12.77
C ARG A 27 17.80 19.46 -13.02
N PRO A 28 18.69 18.70 -12.37
CA PRO A 28 20.11 18.74 -12.64
C PRO A 28 20.41 18.20 -14.06
N ALA A 29 21.44 18.71 -14.67
CA ALA A 29 21.93 18.18 -15.95
C ALA A 29 22.38 16.72 -15.79
N ALA A 30 22.32 15.95 -16.88
CA ALA A 30 22.65 14.52 -16.85
C ALA A 30 24.09 14.26 -16.34
N GLU A 31 25.01 15.16 -16.62
CA GLU A 31 26.42 15.05 -16.25
C GLU A 31 26.63 15.14 -14.73
N VAL A 32 25.74 15.82 -14.00
CA VAL A 32 25.85 16.00 -12.55
C VAL A 32 24.89 15.14 -11.75
N ILE A 33 24.09 14.30 -12.40
CA ILE A 33 23.07 13.47 -11.73
C ILE A 33 23.66 12.52 -10.70
N THR A 34 24.83 11.95 -10.98
CA THR A 34 25.55 11.07 -10.06
C THR A 34 25.98 11.82 -8.81
N LEU A 35 26.47 13.03 -8.97
CA LEU A 35 26.87 13.88 -7.85
C LEU A 35 25.63 14.27 -7.00
N THR A 36 24.51 14.59 -7.67
CA THR A 36 23.25 14.86 -7.02
C THR A 36 22.75 13.66 -6.21
N ALA A 37 22.83 12.45 -6.79
CA ALA A 37 22.46 11.23 -6.07
C ALA A 37 23.34 10.99 -4.84
N THR A 38 24.65 11.19 -4.96
CA THR A 38 25.60 11.09 -3.84
C THR A 38 25.26 12.08 -2.72
N ALA A 39 24.94 13.32 -3.07
CA ALA A 39 24.55 14.34 -2.10
C ALA A 39 23.23 13.95 -1.38
N TRP A 40 22.26 13.43 -2.10
CA TRP A 40 20.99 12.94 -1.52
C TRP A 40 21.21 11.78 -0.55
N ILE A 41 22.03 10.81 -0.94
CA ILE A 41 22.38 9.65 -0.10
C ILE A 41 22.99 10.12 1.22
N ASP A 42 23.97 11.04 1.14
CA ASP A 42 24.67 11.56 2.32
C ASP A 42 23.73 12.34 3.25
N VAL A 43 22.90 13.22 2.71
CA VAL A 43 21.92 14.01 3.49
C VAL A 43 20.88 13.11 4.15
N LEU A 44 20.32 12.15 3.42
CA LEU A 44 19.27 11.26 3.94
C LEU A 44 19.84 10.27 4.97
N TRP A 45 21.04 9.76 4.74
CA TRP A 45 21.70 8.85 5.68
C TRP A 45 22.03 9.50 7.02
N ARG A 46 22.44 10.78 7.00
CA ARG A 46 22.73 11.55 8.22
C ARG A 46 21.50 12.01 8.98
N THR A 47 20.31 11.84 8.42
CA THR A 47 19.08 12.14 9.16
C THR A 47 18.99 11.23 10.39
N PRO A 48 18.56 11.72 11.57
CA PRO A 48 18.49 10.94 12.80
C PRO A 48 17.34 9.91 12.72
N ARG A 49 17.48 8.94 11.83
CA ARG A 49 16.55 7.83 11.62
C ARG A 49 17.33 6.53 11.60
N ASN A 50 16.74 5.50 12.19
CA ASN A 50 17.28 4.15 12.09
C ASN A 50 16.72 3.50 10.81
N TRP A 51 17.54 3.48 9.75
CA TRP A 51 17.20 2.85 8.47
C TRP A 51 17.39 1.34 8.56
N VAL A 52 16.34 0.58 8.22
CA VAL A 52 16.32 -0.89 8.26
C VAL A 52 15.86 -1.39 6.90
N GLU A 53 16.62 -2.29 6.27
CA GLU A 53 16.41 -2.76 4.91
C GLU A 53 15.01 -3.33 4.69
N GLU A 54 14.60 -4.29 5.53
CA GLU A 54 13.34 -5.01 5.39
C GLU A 54 12.12 -4.08 5.51
N ARG A 55 12.26 -3.02 6.31
CA ARG A 55 11.19 -2.07 6.56
C ARG A 55 11.18 -0.92 5.58
N ASP A 56 12.35 -0.39 5.25
CA ASP A 56 12.45 0.93 4.64
C ASP A 56 12.65 0.88 3.12
N THR A 57 12.97 -0.27 2.55
CA THR A 57 13.12 -0.45 1.10
C THR A 57 11.83 -0.07 0.35
N GLU A 58 10.70 -0.67 0.74
CA GLU A 58 9.41 -0.39 0.12
C GLU A 58 8.86 1.00 0.48
N ARG A 59 9.16 1.47 1.69
CA ARG A 59 8.75 2.82 2.13
C ARG A 59 9.42 3.91 1.31
N LEU A 60 10.71 3.76 1.03
CA LEU A 60 11.44 4.70 0.17
C LEU A 60 10.90 4.68 -1.27
N ALA A 61 10.63 3.49 -1.83
CA ALA A 61 10.03 3.38 -3.15
C ALA A 61 8.66 4.09 -3.21
N SER A 62 7.80 3.84 -2.22
CA SER A 62 6.50 4.49 -2.10
C SER A 62 6.60 6.01 -1.93
N ALA A 63 7.60 6.48 -1.16
CA ALA A 63 7.85 7.90 -0.97
C ALA A 63 8.26 8.58 -2.28
N PHE A 64 9.19 8.00 -3.05
CA PHE A 64 9.57 8.53 -4.36
C PHE A 64 8.40 8.54 -5.33
N PHE A 65 7.59 7.50 -5.35
CA PHE A 65 6.39 7.44 -6.19
C PHE A 65 5.35 8.50 -5.78
N SER A 66 5.11 8.68 -4.49
CA SER A 66 4.20 9.73 -3.98
C SER A 66 4.73 11.12 -4.32
N LEU A 67 6.02 11.36 -4.10
CA LEU A 67 6.68 12.62 -4.40
C LEU A 67 6.58 12.94 -5.89
N SER A 68 6.85 11.98 -6.78
CA SER A 68 6.83 12.16 -8.23
C SER A 68 5.47 12.63 -8.79
N ARG A 69 4.38 12.36 -8.06
CA ARG A 69 3.02 12.75 -8.44
C ARG A 69 2.59 14.12 -7.93
N GLN A 70 3.36 14.69 -7.02
CA GLN A 70 2.97 15.91 -6.31
C GLN A 70 3.88 17.11 -6.60
N VAL A 71 5.02 16.87 -7.27
CA VAL A 71 5.98 17.92 -7.54
C VAL A 71 6.07 18.24 -9.03
N ASP A 72 6.07 19.53 -9.35
CA ASP A 72 6.30 20.06 -10.71
C ASP A 72 7.75 20.54 -10.88
N ARG A 73 8.50 20.65 -9.79
CA ARG A 73 9.87 21.12 -9.76
C ARG A 73 10.77 20.09 -9.09
N TRP A 74 12.06 20.17 -9.38
CA TRP A 74 13.05 19.28 -8.76
C TRP A 74 13.02 19.41 -7.23
N PRO A 75 12.70 18.33 -6.50
CA PRO A 75 12.52 18.38 -5.06
C PRO A 75 13.84 18.41 -4.29
N ALA A 76 13.78 18.89 -3.06
CA ALA A 76 14.87 18.75 -2.11
C ALA A 76 14.80 17.40 -1.37
N PRO A 77 15.93 16.84 -0.86
CA PRO A 77 15.94 15.59 -0.11
C PRO A 77 14.97 15.56 1.08
N ARG A 78 14.74 16.70 1.72
CA ARG A 78 13.81 16.83 2.84
C ARG A 78 12.37 16.49 2.45
N GLN A 79 11.94 16.90 1.27
CA GLN A 79 10.57 16.62 0.80
C GLN A 79 10.30 15.12 0.67
N LEU A 80 11.31 14.31 0.34
CA LEU A 80 11.17 12.87 0.35
C LEU A 80 10.79 12.33 1.74
N LEU A 81 11.34 12.90 2.80
CA LEU A 81 11.03 12.49 4.17
C LEU A 81 9.60 12.82 4.58
N ASP A 82 9.04 13.91 4.04
CA ASP A 82 7.66 14.32 4.28
C ASP A 82 6.66 13.36 3.60
N HIS A 83 7.07 12.72 2.50
CA HIS A 83 6.30 11.71 1.78
C HIS A 83 6.56 10.27 2.25
N LEU A 84 7.45 10.09 3.22
CA LEU A 84 7.77 8.75 3.70
C LEU A 84 6.60 8.18 4.52
N PRO A 85 5.98 7.05 4.11
CA PRO A 85 4.91 6.44 4.88
C PRO A 85 5.34 6.18 6.32
N PRO A 86 4.42 6.19 7.30
CA PRO A 86 4.74 5.80 8.67
C PRO A 86 5.38 4.41 8.68
N ALA A 87 6.35 4.20 9.56
CA ALA A 87 6.88 2.86 9.74
C ALA A 87 5.71 1.94 10.13
N PRO A 88 5.58 0.74 9.51
CA PRO A 88 4.65 -0.23 10.03
C PRO A 88 5.01 -0.40 11.50
N GLU A 89 4.06 -0.09 12.37
CA GLU A 89 4.17 -0.40 13.77
C GLU A 89 4.36 -1.92 13.79
N VAL A 90 5.59 -2.36 13.98
CA VAL A 90 5.83 -3.75 14.38
C VAL A 90 5.12 -3.79 15.71
N LEU A 91 3.85 -4.22 15.70
CA LEU A 91 3.22 -4.72 16.90
C LEU A 91 4.24 -5.74 17.39
N ALA A 92 5.06 -5.30 18.37
CA ALA A 92 5.95 -6.19 19.06
C ALA A 92 5.03 -7.31 19.47
N LEU A 93 5.16 -8.46 18.77
CA LEU A 93 4.32 -9.61 19.00
C LEU A 93 4.48 -9.85 20.48
N ALA A 94 3.44 -9.49 21.24
CA ALA A 94 3.50 -9.29 22.67
C ALA A 94 4.33 -10.41 23.22
N GLU A 95 5.44 -10.03 23.81
CA GLU A 95 6.44 -10.82 24.49
C GLU A 95 5.85 -12.18 24.83
N ALA A 96 6.38 -13.24 24.23
CA ALA A 96 5.78 -14.58 24.16
C ALA A 96 4.94 -14.85 25.41
N VAL A 97 3.60 -14.83 25.24
CA VAL A 97 2.66 -15.01 26.37
C VAL A 97 3.21 -16.17 27.17
N PRO A 98 3.64 -15.95 28.41
CA PRO A 98 4.30 -16.99 29.20
C PRO A 98 3.39 -18.21 29.20
N PRO A 99 3.93 -19.43 29.01
CA PRO A 99 3.13 -20.64 28.83
C PRO A 99 2.11 -20.70 29.95
N MET A 100 0.85 -20.68 29.57
CA MET A 100 -0.29 -20.61 30.50
C MET A 100 -0.10 -21.66 31.57
N SER A 101 -0.05 -21.25 32.83
CA SER A 101 0.15 -22.16 33.97
C SER A 101 -0.90 -23.27 33.96
N ALA A 102 -0.56 -24.46 34.45
CA ALA A 102 -1.47 -25.59 34.52
C ALA A 102 -2.77 -25.23 35.27
N ALA A 103 -2.68 -24.39 36.30
CA ALA A 103 -3.82 -23.86 37.06
C ALA A 103 -4.77 -23.03 36.17
N ARG A 104 -4.24 -22.14 35.34
CA ARG A 104 -5.04 -21.31 34.42
C ARG A 104 -5.69 -22.11 33.31
N ARG A 105 -5.01 -23.16 32.82
CA ARG A 105 -5.61 -24.12 31.88
C ARG A 105 -6.78 -24.90 32.49
N ALA A 106 -6.63 -25.33 33.75
CA ALA A 106 -7.70 -26.02 34.48
C ALA A 106 -8.92 -25.10 34.71
N GLN A 107 -8.71 -23.84 35.07
CA GLN A 107 -9.79 -22.85 35.21
C GLN A 107 -10.55 -22.64 33.89
N LEU A 108 -9.86 -22.49 32.78
CA LEU A 108 -10.49 -22.34 31.46
C LEU A 108 -11.26 -23.60 31.03
N ALA A 109 -10.77 -24.80 31.36
CA ALA A 109 -11.46 -26.05 31.11
C ALA A 109 -12.75 -26.17 31.94
N ASP A 110 -12.71 -25.69 33.17
CA ASP A 110 -13.92 -25.69 34.03
C ASP A 110 -14.98 -24.69 33.54
N VAL A 111 -14.57 -23.47 33.16
CA VAL A 111 -15.47 -22.47 32.56
C VAL A 111 -16.09 -23.00 31.25
N ARG A 112 -15.30 -23.63 30.40
CA ARG A 112 -15.81 -24.27 29.17
C ARG A 112 -16.84 -25.34 29.44
N ARG A 113 -16.59 -26.17 30.44
CA ARG A 113 -17.53 -27.23 30.85
C ARG A 113 -18.85 -26.66 31.37
N ARG A 114 -18.80 -25.60 32.19
CA ARG A 114 -20.00 -24.91 32.70
C ARG A 114 -20.80 -24.22 31.60
N LEU A 115 -20.12 -23.63 30.61
CA LEU A 115 -20.80 -23.03 29.45
C LEU A 115 -21.42 -24.10 28.54
N ALA A 116 -20.74 -25.20 28.29
CA ALA A 116 -21.29 -26.30 27.51
C ALA A 116 -22.54 -26.90 28.16
N SER A 117 -22.58 -27.07 29.51
CA SER A 117 -23.76 -27.56 30.23
C SER A 117 -24.93 -26.58 30.14
N ARG A 118 -24.69 -25.28 30.08
CA ARG A 118 -25.76 -24.28 29.93
C ARG A 118 -26.30 -24.19 28.50
N LEU A 119 -25.46 -24.40 27.49
CA LEU A 119 -25.89 -24.42 26.07
C LEU A 119 -26.77 -25.63 25.73
N VAL A 120 -26.53 -26.78 26.37
CA VAL A 120 -27.36 -28.00 26.20
C VAL A 120 -28.73 -27.84 26.82
N ALA A 121 -28.88 -26.93 27.79
CA ALA A 121 -30.13 -26.71 28.50
C ALA A 121 -31.09 -25.69 27.82
N ILE A 122 -30.79 -25.19 26.62
CA ILE A 122 -31.69 -24.38 25.84
C ILE A 122 -32.70 -25.33 25.17
N PRO A 123 -33.97 -25.37 25.58
CA PRO A 123 -34.99 -26.18 24.91
C PRO A 123 -35.06 -25.69 23.47
N GLN A 124 -34.99 -26.62 22.52
CA GLN A 124 -35.23 -26.35 21.09
C GLN A 124 -36.66 -25.79 20.98
N VAL A 125 -36.76 -24.45 20.97
CA VAL A 125 -38.04 -23.78 20.66
C VAL A 125 -38.38 -24.19 19.25
N GLY A 126 -39.50 -24.89 19.13
CA GLY A 126 -40.03 -25.61 18.02
C GLY A 126 -39.68 -25.09 16.62
N SER A 127 -39.36 -26.03 15.80
CA SER A 127 -39.30 -25.86 14.34
C SER A 127 -40.56 -25.17 13.84
N VAL A 128 -40.47 -23.89 13.56
CA VAL A 128 -41.52 -23.20 12.80
C VAL A 128 -41.50 -23.85 11.42
N ARG A 129 -42.46 -24.75 11.16
CA ARG A 129 -42.77 -25.21 9.82
C ARG A 129 -43.16 -23.99 9.01
N VAL A 130 -42.25 -23.52 8.18
CA VAL A 130 -42.61 -22.58 7.11
C VAL A 130 -43.35 -23.39 6.07
N ASP A 131 -44.67 -23.25 6.09
CA ASP A 131 -45.57 -23.80 5.09
C ASP A 131 -45.30 -23.01 3.77
N THR A 132 -44.54 -23.61 2.88
CA THR A 132 -44.27 -23.08 1.55
C THR A 132 -45.43 -23.49 0.62
N SER A 133 -46.57 -22.87 0.81
CA SER A 133 -47.70 -22.99 -0.11
C SER A 133 -48.29 -21.61 -0.35
N LEU A 134 -47.84 -21.00 -1.44
CA LEU A 134 -48.51 -20.01 -2.31
C LEU A 134 -47.38 -19.57 -3.27
N GLY A 135 -47.28 -20.01 -4.47
CA GLY A 135 -48.16 -19.86 -5.61
C GLY A 135 -48.03 -18.51 -6.28
N GLY A 136 -47.43 -18.47 -7.48
CA GLY A 136 -47.58 -17.32 -8.36
C GLY A 136 -46.28 -16.56 -8.63
N GLY A 137 -45.58 -16.83 -9.73
CA GLY A 137 -45.88 -16.21 -10.98
C GLY A 137 -44.93 -15.12 -11.40
N CYS A 138 -44.15 -15.41 -12.45
CA CYS A 138 -43.76 -14.44 -13.48
C CYS A 138 -42.82 -13.27 -13.18
N GLY A 139 -41.73 -13.23 -13.91
CA GLY A 139 -40.98 -12.02 -14.14
C GLY A 139 -39.57 -12.26 -14.71
N MET A 140 -39.46 -12.88 -15.86
CA MET A 140 -38.29 -12.78 -16.72
C MET A 140 -38.09 -11.31 -17.13
N GLY A 141 -37.05 -10.69 -16.67
CA GLY A 141 -36.56 -9.40 -17.15
C GLY A 141 -35.07 -9.53 -17.44
N ALA A 142 -34.75 -10.09 -18.58
CA ALA A 142 -33.39 -10.01 -19.13
C ALA A 142 -33.23 -8.60 -19.71
N ASP A 143 -32.62 -7.70 -18.94
CA ASP A 143 -32.14 -6.43 -19.49
C ASP A 143 -30.69 -6.61 -19.95
N GLN A 144 -30.55 -6.86 -21.25
CA GLN A 144 -29.28 -6.82 -21.96
C GLN A 144 -28.93 -5.35 -22.17
N GLY A 145 -28.15 -4.77 -21.21
CA GLY A 145 -27.49 -3.49 -21.38
C GLY A 145 -26.53 -3.51 -22.56
N ARG A 146 -27.03 -2.99 -23.66
CA ARG A 146 -26.34 -2.76 -24.93
C ARG A 146 -25.19 -1.77 -24.69
N PHE A 147 -23.99 -2.28 -24.72
CA PHE A 147 -22.77 -1.46 -24.69
C PHE A 147 -22.61 -0.79 -26.05
N GLU A 148 -22.83 0.50 -26.10
CA GLU A 148 -22.63 1.33 -27.29
C GLU A 148 -21.18 1.83 -27.29
N PRO A 149 -20.35 1.52 -28.32
CA PRO A 149 -19.00 2.02 -28.41
C PRO A 149 -18.99 3.50 -28.81
N ALA A 150 -18.21 4.29 -28.08
CA ALA A 150 -17.96 5.70 -28.34
C ALA A 150 -17.35 5.93 -29.74
N PRO A 151 -17.69 7.05 -30.41
CA PRO A 151 -17.20 7.35 -31.75
C PRO A 151 -15.69 7.67 -31.72
N GLN A 152 -14.98 7.03 -32.64
CA GLN A 152 -13.60 7.36 -32.98
C GLN A 152 -13.56 8.76 -33.59
N ALA A 153 -12.82 9.67 -32.97
CA ALA A 153 -12.46 10.95 -33.55
C ALA A 153 -11.44 10.74 -34.65
N ASP A 154 -11.81 11.09 -35.85
CA ASP A 154 -10.98 11.10 -37.03
C ASP A 154 -9.75 12.00 -36.84
N ALA A 155 -8.59 11.41 -37.04
CA ALA A 155 -7.33 12.13 -37.18
C ALA A 155 -7.30 12.78 -38.56
N ASP A 156 -7.26 14.09 -38.60
CA ASP A 156 -7.02 14.86 -39.81
C ASP A 156 -5.51 14.94 -40.09
N PRO A 157 -5.01 14.41 -41.20
CA PRO A 157 -3.64 14.55 -41.62
C PRO A 157 -3.53 15.54 -42.77
N ALA A 158 -3.49 16.84 -42.50
CA ALA A 158 -3.04 17.80 -43.54
C ALA A 158 -2.62 19.14 -42.97
N GLY A 159 -1.35 19.39 -42.96
CA GLY A 159 -0.74 20.64 -42.58
C GLY A 159 0.73 20.71 -43.01
N ARG A 160 0.96 20.36 -44.28
CA ARG A 160 2.21 20.62 -44.98
C ARG A 160 2.18 22.07 -45.43
N GLU A 161 3.01 22.93 -44.90
CA GLU A 161 3.43 24.13 -45.62
C GLU A 161 4.89 24.49 -45.29
N SER A 162 5.66 24.42 -46.33
CA SER A 162 6.99 25.01 -46.53
C SER A 162 6.91 26.53 -46.42
N LEU A 163 7.92 27.18 -45.89
CA LEU A 163 8.39 28.46 -46.44
C LEU A 163 9.77 28.81 -45.82
N THR A 164 10.80 28.76 -46.68
CA THR A 164 11.94 29.68 -46.86
C THR A 164 12.85 29.93 -45.67
#